data_88adcfa5d443c5a684b904cc214d73be
#
_entry.id   88adcfa5d443c5a684b904cc214d73be
#
_cell.length_a   1.000
_cell.length_b   1.000
_cell.length_c   1.000
_cell.angle_alpha   90.00
_cell.angle_beta   90.00
_cell.angle_gamma   90.00
#
_symmetry.space_group_name_H-M   'P 1'
#
loop_
_entity.id
_entity.type
_entity.pdbx_description
1 polymer ?
#
loop_
_entity_poly.entity_id
_entity_poly.type
_entity_poly.pdbx_seq_one_letter_code
_entity_poly.pdbx_strand_id
1 'polypeptide(L)'
;MDERNELQELMDLLTEIGLPFAYDHFAEGESPDPPFITFLIPGSDNFSADGRVYLKVEVVHIELYTDEKNPETERLVEDVLDAHDIFYEKTEVWIESERLYEVLYSFERKVTEYAYEEE
;
A
#
# COMPACT_ATOMS: atom_id res chain seq x y z
N MET A 1 -1.64 -4.42 20.55
CA MET A 1 -1.95 -3.68 19.38
C MET A 1 -2.78 -4.50 18.46
N ASP A 2 -3.72 -3.94 17.80
CA ASP A 2 -4.62 -4.72 17.00
C ASP A 2 -4.58 -4.24 15.56
N GLU A 3 -5.38 -4.87 14.74
CA GLU A 3 -5.34 -4.59 13.32
C GLU A 3 -5.71 -3.17 12.99
N ARG A 4 -6.57 -2.56 13.77
CA ARG A 4 -6.96 -1.20 13.46
C ARG A 4 -5.80 -0.24 13.61
N ASN A 5 -4.93 -0.50 14.59
CA ASN A 5 -3.77 0.36 14.73
C ASN A 5 -2.84 0.22 13.55
N GLU A 6 -2.71 -0.99 13.02
CA GLU A 6 -1.82 -1.18 11.90
C GLU A 6 -2.39 -0.57 10.64
N LEU A 7 -3.69 -0.68 10.44
CA LEU A 7 -4.30 -0.04 9.29
C LEU A 7 -4.20 1.47 9.43
N GLN A 8 -4.36 2.00 10.63
CA GLN A 8 -4.24 3.42 10.83
C GLN A 8 -2.83 3.90 10.52
N GLU A 9 -1.81 3.14 10.87
CA GLU A 9 -0.46 3.51 10.54
C GLU A 9 -0.26 3.62 9.03
N LEU A 10 -0.84 2.68 8.29
CA LEU A 10 -0.73 2.71 6.86
C LEU A 10 -1.47 3.92 6.29
N MET A 11 -2.64 4.24 6.83
CA MET A 11 -3.37 5.39 6.37
C MET A 11 -2.64 6.69 6.70
N ASP A 12 -1.95 6.73 7.83
CA ASP A 12 -1.15 7.91 8.15
C ASP A 12 -0.02 8.09 7.14
N LEU A 13 0.60 6.99 6.75
CA LEU A 13 1.63 7.04 5.73
C LEU A 13 1.07 7.60 4.42
N LEU A 14 -0.10 7.12 4.01
CA LEU A 14 -0.69 7.57 2.77
C LEU A 14 -1.09 9.03 2.84
N THR A 15 -1.51 9.49 4.01
CA THR A 15 -1.86 10.89 4.18
C THR A 15 -0.67 11.80 3.89
N GLU A 16 0.54 11.33 4.19
CA GLU A 16 1.73 12.13 3.91
C GLU A 16 1.94 12.36 2.42
N ILE A 17 1.45 11.46 1.59
CA ILE A 17 1.62 11.60 0.15
C ILE A 17 0.83 12.78 -0.38
N GLY A 18 -0.36 13.01 0.18
CA GLY A 18 -1.13 14.19 -0.16
C GLY A 18 -2.09 14.02 -1.31
N LEU A 19 -2.33 12.79 -1.74
CA LEU A 19 -3.29 12.52 -2.81
C LEU A 19 -4.52 11.84 -2.23
N PRO A 20 -5.68 11.94 -2.89
CA PRO A 20 -6.85 11.19 -2.42
C PRO A 20 -6.56 9.69 -2.43
N PHE A 21 -7.03 9.00 -1.42
CA PHE A 21 -6.82 7.56 -1.39
C PHE A 21 -8.02 6.86 -0.77
N ALA A 22 -8.18 5.58 -1.11
CA ALA A 22 -9.22 4.74 -0.56
C ALA A 22 -8.69 3.33 -0.43
N TYR A 23 -9.25 2.58 0.52
CA TYR A 23 -8.89 1.18 0.70
C TYR A 23 -9.59 0.37 -0.39
N ASP A 24 -8.81 -0.37 -1.14
CA ASP A 24 -9.27 -1.27 -2.19
C ASP A 24 -9.90 -0.55 -3.38
N HIS A 25 -10.89 0.29 -3.16
CA HIS A 25 -11.51 1.03 -4.26
C HIS A 25 -12.33 2.19 -3.69
N PHE A 26 -12.63 3.16 -4.53
CA PHE A 26 -13.55 4.22 -4.14
C PHE A 26 -14.97 3.72 -4.37
N ALA A 27 -15.90 4.23 -3.57
CA ALA A 27 -17.29 3.90 -3.77
C ALA A 27 -17.72 4.31 -5.17
N GLU A 28 -18.69 3.59 -5.72
CA GLU A 28 -19.13 3.85 -7.07
C GLU A 28 -19.59 5.30 -7.18
N GLY A 29 -19.11 5.97 -8.21
CA GLY A 29 -19.46 7.36 -8.43
C GLY A 29 -18.68 8.36 -7.60
N GLU A 30 -17.75 7.89 -6.76
CA GLU A 30 -17.01 8.79 -5.91
C GLU A 30 -15.53 8.83 -6.21
N SER A 31 -15.11 8.22 -7.29
CA SER A 31 -13.70 8.24 -7.66
C SER A 31 -13.32 9.67 -8.06
N PRO A 32 -12.26 10.22 -7.47
CA PRO A 32 -11.86 11.58 -7.86
C PRO A 32 -11.17 11.57 -9.21
N ASP A 33 -10.89 12.77 -9.71
CA ASP A 33 -10.06 12.86 -10.90
C ASP A 33 -8.66 12.38 -10.58
N PRO A 34 -7.98 11.78 -11.52
CA PRO A 34 -6.57 11.40 -11.28
C PRO A 34 -5.72 12.65 -11.06
N PRO A 35 -4.67 12.55 -10.25
CA PRO A 35 -4.15 11.31 -9.68
C PRO A 35 -4.83 10.95 -8.36
N PHE A 36 -4.95 9.64 -8.13
CA PHE A 36 -5.47 9.17 -6.86
C PHE A 36 -4.85 7.80 -6.57
N ILE A 37 -5.06 7.32 -5.36
CA ILE A 37 -4.44 6.09 -4.88
C ILE A 37 -5.51 5.15 -4.34
N THR A 38 -5.34 3.87 -4.62
CA THR A 38 -6.02 2.84 -3.84
C THR A 38 -4.95 2.00 -3.17
N PHE A 39 -5.27 1.41 -2.03
CA PHE A 39 -4.31 0.56 -1.34
C PHE A 39 -5.02 -0.64 -0.76
N LEU A 40 -4.30 -1.74 -0.66
CA LEU A 40 -4.90 -2.95 -0.11
C LEU A 40 -3.81 -3.86 0.40
N ILE A 41 -4.24 -4.87 1.16
CA ILE A 41 -3.35 -5.87 1.70
C ILE A 41 -3.80 -7.20 1.11
N PRO A 42 -3.29 -7.55 -0.08
CA PRO A 42 -3.82 -8.71 -0.80
C PRO A 42 -3.40 -10.05 -0.23
N GLY A 43 -2.39 -10.08 0.62
CA GLY A 43 -1.96 -11.36 1.14
C GLY A 43 -0.91 -11.21 2.20
N SER A 44 -0.31 -12.33 2.55
CA SER A 44 0.72 -12.35 3.57
C SER A 44 1.86 -13.23 3.09
N ASP A 45 3.01 -13.04 3.73
CA ASP A 45 4.20 -13.82 3.43
C ASP A 45 4.80 -14.20 4.77
N ASN A 46 4.03 -14.99 5.52
CA ASN A 46 4.39 -15.30 6.90
C ASN A 46 5.54 -16.28 6.97
N PHE A 47 6.34 -16.16 8.02
CA PHE A 47 7.36 -17.13 8.32
C PHE A 47 6.83 -18.10 9.35
N SER A 48 7.15 -19.37 9.19
CA SER A 48 6.66 -20.37 10.13
C SER A 48 7.83 -21.04 10.81
N ALA A 49 7.54 -21.58 11.98
CA ALA A 49 8.48 -22.42 12.71
C ALA A 49 7.66 -23.49 13.36
N ASP A 50 8.09 -24.77 13.16
CA ASP A 50 7.39 -25.91 13.74
C ASP A 50 5.91 -25.94 13.36
N GLY A 51 5.63 -25.58 12.11
CA GLY A 51 4.26 -25.65 11.61
C GLY A 51 3.34 -24.57 12.10
N ARG A 52 3.87 -23.54 12.72
CA ARG A 52 3.04 -22.44 13.24
C ARG A 52 3.58 -21.12 12.68
N VAL A 53 2.72 -20.12 12.61
CA VAL A 53 3.17 -18.82 12.16
C VAL A 53 4.06 -18.23 13.23
N TYR A 54 5.32 -18.01 12.89
CA TYR A 54 6.29 -17.44 13.79
C TYR A 54 6.36 -15.93 13.64
N LEU A 55 6.26 -15.44 12.42
CA LEU A 55 6.33 -14.02 12.14
C LEU A 55 5.30 -13.71 11.08
N LYS A 56 4.44 -12.76 11.33
CA LYS A 56 3.42 -12.38 10.35
C LYS A 56 3.91 -11.20 9.54
N VAL A 57 3.80 -11.34 8.24
CA VAL A 57 4.24 -10.31 7.31
C VAL A 57 3.10 -10.06 6.35
N GLU A 58 2.68 -8.81 6.25
CA GLU A 58 1.62 -8.41 5.32
C GLU A 58 2.24 -7.91 4.04
N VAL A 59 1.64 -8.27 2.92
CA VAL A 59 2.00 -7.69 1.63
C VAL A 59 1.07 -6.51 1.41
N VAL A 60 1.63 -5.35 1.13
CA VAL A 60 0.85 -4.12 0.94
C VAL A 60 1.03 -3.66 -0.49
N HIS A 61 -0.09 -3.31 -1.12
CA HIS A 61 -0.06 -2.73 -2.46
C HIS A 61 -0.57 -1.30 -2.39
N ILE A 62 0.20 -0.36 -2.94
CA ILE A 62 -0.24 1.00 -3.14
C ILE A 62 -0.32 1.20 -4.64
N GLU A 63 -1.50 1.54 -5.14
CA GLU A 63 -1.76 1.65 -6.57
C GLU A 63 -2.02 3.11 -6.89
N LEU A 64 -1.12 3.72 -7.64
CA LEU A 64 -1.25 5.12 -8.03
C LEU A 64 -1.81 5.17 -9.43
N TYR A 65 -2.89 5.93 -9.62
CA TYR A 65 -3.51 6.06 -10.94
C TYR A 65 -3.31 7.47 -11.47
N THR A 66 -2.81 7.57 -12.69
CA THR A 66 -2.64 8.85 -13.37
C THR A 66 -3.17 8.73 -14.78
N ASP A 67 -3.67 9.84 -15.35
CA ASP A 67 -4.21 9.79 -16.70
C ASP A 67 -3.12 9.94 -17.75
N GLU A 68 -1.92 10.35 -17.37
CA GLU A 68 -0.79 10.30 -18.27
C GLU A 68 0.44 9.98 -17.45
N LYS A 69 1.49 9.58 -18.13
CA LYS A 69 2.73 9.24 -17.44
C LYS A 69 3.21 10.47 -16.67
N ASN A 70 3.39 10.33 -15.37
CA ASN A 70 3.63 11.47 -14.50
C ASN A 70 4.69 11.18 -13.46
N PRO A 71 5.97 11.25 -13.84
CA PRO A 71 7.03 10.93 -12.89
C PRO A 71 7.05 11.82 -11.66
N GLU A 72 6.58 13.06 -11.77
CA GLU A 72 6.57 13.93 -10.61
C GLU A 72 5.60 13.43 -9.55
N THR A 73 4.43 12.96 -9.98
CA THR A 73 3.46 12.41 -9.05
C THR A 73 3.97 11.12 -8.46
N GLU A 74 4.65 10.31 -9.28
CA GLU A 74 5.21 9.07 -8.76
C GLU A 74 6.22 9.36 -7.65
N ARG A 75 6.98 10.45 -7.79
CA ARG A 75 7.94 10.78 -6.76
C ARG A 75 7.29 11.17 -5.44
N LEU A 76 6.07 11.69 -5.46
CA LEU A 76 5.39 11.97 -4.21
C LEU A 76 5.23 10.70 -3.38
N VAL A 77 4.87 9.60 -4.04
CA VAL A 77 4.74 8.33 -3.35
C VAL A 77 6.10 7.82 -2.93
N GLU A 78 7.05 7.86 -3.85
CA GLU A 78 8.35 7.25 -3.58
C GLU A 78 9.10 7.98 -2.48
N ASP A 79 8.97 9.30 -2.44
CA ASP A 79 9.66 10.05 -1.39
C ASP A 79 9.13 9.70 -0.01
N VAL A 80 7.84 9.47 0.12
CA VAL A 80 7.28 9.07 1.41
C VAL A 80 7.76 7.67 1.79
N LEU A 81 7.73 6.73 0.83
CA LEU A 81 8.21 5.39 1.12
C LEU A 81 9.69 5.41 1.50
N ASP A 82 10.49 6.19 0.78
CA ASP A 82 11.90 6.28 1.08
C ASP A 82 12.14 6.90 2.45
N ALA A 83 11.37 7.90 2.82
CA ALA A 83 11.54 8.55 4.12
C ALA A 83 11.23 7.60 5.26
N HIS A 84 10.44 6.58 5.02
CA HIS A 84 10.11 5.60 6.03
C HIS A 84 10.95 4.33 5.90
N ASP A 85 11.99 4.38 5.06
CA ASP A 85 12.91 3.26 4.86
C ASP A 85 12.19 1.99 4.41
N ILE A 86 11.19 2.15 3.55
CA ILE A 86 10.44 1.02 3.06
C ILE A 86 11.04 0.55 1.74
N PHE A 87 11.40 -0.73 1.68
CA PHE A 87 11.86 -1.32 0.43
C PHE A 87 10.62 -1.75 -0.36
N TYR A 88 10.48 -1.22 -1.56
CA TYR A 88 9.31 -1.52 -2.38
C TYR A 88 9.76 -1.95 -3.77
N GLU A 89 8.86 -2.63 -4.46
CA GLU A 89 9.05 -2.94 -5.86
C GLU A 89 7.98 -2.21 -6.64
N LYS A 90 8.32 -1.75 -7.81
CA LYS A 90 7.47 -0.87 -8.58
C LYS A 90 7.22 -1.49 -9.94
N THR A 91 5.96 -1.57 -10.34
CA THR A 91 5.59 -1.99 -11.68
C THR A 91 4.53 -1.03 -12.20
N GLU A 92 4.27 -1.10 -13.49
CA GLU A 92 3.37 -0.15 -14.09
C GLU A 92 2.61 -0.81 -15.23
N VAL A 93 1.36 -0.45 -15.42
CA VAL A 93 0.57 -0.97 -16.52
C VAL A 93 -0.37 0.13 -16.99
N TRP A 94 -0.63 0.15 -18.29
CA TRP A 94 -1.63 1.04 -18.88
C TRP A 94 -2.94 0.27 -18.94
N ILE A 95 -4.01 0.84 -18.40
CA ILE A 95 -5.32 0.21 -18.39
C ILE A 95 -6.16 0.88 -19.46
N GLU A 96 -6.27 0.23 -20.60
CA GLU A 96 -6.91 0.82 -21.76
C GLU A 96 -8.37 1.15 -21.50
N SER A 97 -9.08 0.26 -20.82
CA SER A 97 -10.50 0.47 -20.58
C SER A 97 -10.78 1.70 -19.73
N GLU A 98 -9.83 2.07 -18.87
CA GLU A 98 -10.00 3.20 -17.99
C GLU A 98 -9.20 4.40 -18.45
N ARG A 99 -8.32 4.20 -19.41
CA ARG A 99 -7.40 5.22 -19.92
C ARG A 99 -6.60 5.82 -18.78
N LEU A 100 -6.05 4.93 -17.96
CA LEU A 100 -5.23 5.33 -16.82
C LEU A 100 -3.98 4.46 -16.78
N TYR A 101 -2.89 5.04 -16.30
CA TYR A 101 -1.74 4.26 -15.87
C TYR A 101 -1.97 3.85 -14.43
N GLU A 102 -1.59 2.62 -14.11
CA GLU A 102 -1.56 2.16 -12.74
C GLU A 102 -0.11 1.87 -12.40
N VAL A 103 0.44 2.58 -11.42
CA VAL A 103 1.78 2.31 -10.93
C VAL A 103 1.62 1.62 -9.60
N LEU A 104 2.11 0.40 -9.50
CA LEU A 104 1.96 -0.41 -8.31
C LEU A 104 3.24 -0.39 -7.52
N TYR A 105 3.13 -0.03 -6.24
CA TYR A 105 4.22 -0.13 -5.28
C TYR A 105 3.87 -1.24 -4.31
N SER A 106 4.69 -2.27 -4.28
CA SER A 106 4.42 -3.45 -3.46
C SER A 106 5.52 -3.57 -2.42
N PHE A 107 5.15 -3.76 -1.17
CA PHE A 107 6.13 -3.93 -0.12
C PHE A 107 5.54 -4.79 0.99
N GLU A 108 6.41 -5.22 1.88
CA GLU A 108 6.02 -6.05 3.00
C GLU A 108 6.20 -5.30 4.29
N ARG A 109 5.33 -5.56 5.26
CA ARG A 109 5.50 -4.99 6.58
C ARG A 109 5.25 -6.05 7.61
N LYS A 110 6.01 -6.01 8.69
CA LYS A 110 5.86 -6.98 9.76
C LYS A 110 4.73 -6.56 10.67
N VAL A 111 3.94 -7.55 11.08
CA VAL A 111 2.95 -7.36 12.11
C VAL A 111 3.63 -7.84 13.37
N THR A 112 4.12 -6.90 14.17
CA THR A 112 5.06 -7.28 15.17
C THR A 112 4.52 -7.55 16.52
N GLU A 113 3.40 -6.95 16.85
CA GLU A 113 3.16 -6.85 18.22
C GLU A 113 2.76 -8.12 18.85
N TYR A 114 1.92 -8.86 18.25
CA TYR A 114 1.42 -9.92 19.06
C TYR A 114 2.16 -11.18 18.91
N ALA A 115 3.18 -11.19 18.15
CA ALA A 115 3.96 -12.40 18.10
C ALA A 115 4.59 -12.70 19.44
N TYR A 116 4.67 -11.73 20.32
CA TYR A 116 5.44 -11.94 21.50
C TYR A 116 4.69 -11.81 22.76
N GLU A 117 3.41 -11.64 22.70
CA GLU A 117 2.77 -11.30 23.87
C GLU A 117 2.25 -12.42 24.62
N GLU A 118 2.19 -13.52 24.02
CA GLU A 118 1.57 -14.50 24.69
C GLU A 118 2.37 -15.15 25.67
N GLU A 119 3.49 -14.78 25.92
CA GLU A 119 4.12 -15.41 26.97
C GLU A 119 3.83 -14.79 28.21
#